data_fbac2f22f0de393bc6ca8f1b02707b09
#
_entry.id   fbac2f22f0de393bc6ca8f1b02707b09
#
_cell.length_a   1.000
_cell.length_b   1.000
_cell.length_c   1.000
_cell.angle_alpha   90.00
_cell.angle_beta   90.00
_cell.angle_gamma   90.00
#
_symmetry.space_group_name_H-M   'P 1'
#
loop_
_entity.id
_entity.type
_entity.pdbx_description
1 polymer ?
#
loop_
_entity_poly.entity_id
_entity_poly.type
_entity_poly.pdbx_seq_one_letter_code
_entity_poly.pdbx_strand_id
1 'polypeptide(L)'
;MKPRRHWWVWIFVGLYIWMIFRNSLMIAEASSALSAKVAYRLIAIINRYGFYIDFYTFHHYVRKLAHFAEFAGLGFLVTMAMHICPLFKSRFLNFVLFLIAIPAIDETIQQYVDGRSSQYFDMLIDGGGFLFGGLVCYVLVLIIKDLLFRKNRQEKTA
;
A
#
# COMPACT_ATOMS: atom_id res chain seq x y z
N MET A 1 24.54 16.32 19.95
CA MET A 1 24.73 15.41 18.80
C MET A 1 23.61 15.68 17.79
N LYS A 2 23.92 16.04 16.53
CA LYS A 2 22.89 16.13 15.47
C LYS A 2 22.31 14.72 15.28
N PRO A 3 20.98 14.53 15.29
CA PRO A 3 20.40 13.22 15.05
C PRO A 3 20.89 12.73 13.68
N ARG A 4 21.45 11.52 13.63
CA ARG A 4 21.82 10.87 12.37
C ARG A 4 20.53 10.79 11.53
N ARG A 5 20.47 11.58 10.49
CA ARG A 5 19.33 11.66 9.59
C ARG A 5 19.31 10.36 8.79
N HIS A 6 18.44 9.42 9.17
CA HIS A 6 18.29 8.12 8.51
C HIS A 6 17.52 8.26 7.18
N TRP A 7 17.98 9.18 6.33
CA TRP A 7 17.35 9.47 5.03
C TRP A 7 17.27 8.26 4.10
N TRP A 8 18.12 7.26 4.30
CA TRP A 8 18.13 6.01 3.54
C TRP A 8 16.80 5.25 3.59
N VAL A 9 15.93 5.47 4.59
CA VAL A 9 14.59 4.87 4.64
C VAL A 9 13.72 5.29 3.45
N TRP A 10 13.97 6.47 2.91
CA TRP A 10 13.26 6.97 1.74
C TRP A 10 13.67 6.29 0.44
N ILE A 11 14.83 5.62 0.41
CA ILE A 11 15.23 4.77 -0.72
C ILE A 11 14.26 3.60 -0.86
N PHE A 12 13.87 2.96 0.25
CA PHE A 12 12.91 1.87 0.23
C PHE A 12 11.52 2.35 -0.24
N VAL A 13 11.08 3.53 0.20
CA VAL A 13 9.85 4.14 -0.30
C VAL A 13 9.94 4.40 -1.80
N GLY A 14 11.05 4.96 -2.28
CA GLY A 14 11.27 5.21 -3.70
C GLY A 14 11.28 3.94 -4.54
N LEU A 15 11.96 2.88 -4.08
CA LEU A 15 11.97 1.57 -4.74
C LEU A 15 10.57 0.95 -4.79
N TYR A 16 9.78 1.12 -3.74
CA TYR A 16 8.41 0.62 -3.69
C TYR A 16 7.50 1.38 -4.67
N ILE A 17 7.60 2.71 -4.73
CA ILE A 17 6.90 3.55 -5.71
C ILE A 17 7.30 3.16 -7.13
N TRP A 18 8.58 2.96 -7.38
CA TRP A 18 9.06 2.46 -8.67
C TRP A 18 8.44 1.11 -9.05
N MET A 19 8.31 0.19 -8.09
CA MET A 19 7.65 -1.10 -8.30
C MET A 19 6.17 -0.91 -8.67
N ILE A 20 5.42 -0.03 -7.98
CA ILE A 20 4.03 0.30 -8.31
C ILE A 20 3.94 0.80 -9.75
N PHE A 21 4.70 1.83 -10.10
CA PHE A 21 4.67 2.43 -11.44
C PHE A 21 5.10 1.45 -12.53
N ARG A 22 6.08 0.58 -12.25
CA ARG A 22 6.45 -0.50 -13.16
C ARG A 22 5.28 -1.47 -13.41
N ASN A 23 4.53 -1.82 -12.37
CA ASN A 23 3.34 -2.67 -12.49
C ASN A 23 2.23 -1.95 -13.28
N SER A 24 2.09 -0.64 -13.12
CA SER A 24 1.12 0.18 -13.85
C SER A 24 1.46 0.35 -15.33
N LEU A 25 2.73 0.30 -15.68
CA LEU A 25 3.19 0.28 -17.08
C LEU A 25 2.97 -1.07 -17.78
N MET A 26 2.63 -2.13 -17.05
CA MET A 26 2.34 -3.43 -17.69
C MET A 26 1.03 -3.34 -18.49
N ILE A 27 1.06 -3.86 -19.72
CA ILE A 27 -0.13 -3.97 -20.57
C ILE A 27 -1.25 -4.75 -19.84
N ALA A 28 -2.49 -4.37 -20.12
CA ALA A 28 -3.67 -4.91 -19.43
C ALA A 28 -3.71 -6.44 -19.43
N GLU A 29 -3.32 -7.08 -20.53
CA GLU A 29 -3.32 -8.55 -20.69
C GLU A 29 -2.36 -9.23 -19.69
N ALA A 30 -1.13 -8.72 -19.55
CA ALA A 30 -0.13 -9.30 -18.64
C ALA A 30 -0.53 -9.12 -17.16
N SER A 31 -1.05 -7.93 -16.81
CA SER A 31 -1.57 -7.65 -15.47
C SER A 31 -2.80 -8.51 -15.15
N SER A 32 -3.71 -8.66 -16.13
CA SER A 32 -4.91 -9.50 -15.99
C SER A 32 -4.58 -10.99 -15.87
N ALA A 33 -3.56 -11.48 -16.59
CA ALA A 33 -3.14 -12.88 -16.50
C ALA A 33 -2.62 -13.26 -15.10
N LEU A 34 -1.92 -12.34 -14.41
CA LEU A 34 -1.45 -12.56 -13.04
C LEU A 34 -2.62 -12.65 -12.05
N SER A 35 -3.53 -11.67 -12.10
CA SER A 35 -4.72 -11.66 -11.22
C SER A 35 -5.69 -12.81 -11.53
N ALA A 36 -5.82 -13.22 -12.81
CA ALA A 36 -6.60 -14.37 -13.21
C ALA A 36 -6.09 -15.67 -12.60
N LYS A 37 -4.77 -15.91 -12.57
CA LYS A 37 -4.20 -17.09 -11.91
C LYS A 37 -4.57 -17.16 -10.42
N VAL A 38 -4.54 -16.02 -9.74
CA VAL A 38 -4.95 -15.93 -8.33
C VAL A 38 -6.45 -16.20 -8.20
N ALA A 39 -7.28 -15.55 -9.04
CA ALA A 39 -8.73 -15.73 -9.04
C ALA A 39 -9.12 -17.20 -9.28
N TYR A 40 -8.53 -17.88 -10.27
CA TYR A 40 -8.79 -19.29 -10.53
C TYR A 40 -8.47 -20.19 -9.32
N ARG A 41 -7.34 -19.96 -8.65
CA ARG A 41 -6.97 -20.74 -7.45
C ARG A 41 -7.94 -20.52 -6.30
N LEU A 42 -8.35 -19.28 -6.06
CA LEU A 42 -9.30 -18.94 -5.00
C LEU A 42 -10.69 -19.51 -5.29
N ILE A 43 -11.18 -19.38 -6.53
CA ILE A 43 -12.46 -19.96 -6.95
C ILE A 43 -12.44 -21.48 -6.80
N ALA A 44 -11.34 -22.14 -7.16
CA ALA A 44 -11.21 -23.59 -7.01
C ALA A 44 -11.32 -24.02 -5.53
N ILE A 45 -10.80 -23.21 -4.61
CA ILE A 45 -10.93 -23.46 -3.17
C ILE A 45 -12.38 -23.24 -2.72
N ILE A 46 -12.99 -22.13 -3.11
CA ILE A 46 -14.34 -21.73 -2.71
C ILE A 46 -15.39 -22.73 -3.23
N ASN A 47 -15.24 -23.19 -4.48
CA ASN A 47 -16.13 -24.19 -5.08
C ASN A 47 -16.12 -25.54 -4.32
N ARG A 48 -15.02 -25.90 -3.64
CA ARG A 48 -14.98 -27.09 -2.77
C ARG A 48 -15.91 -27.00 -1.56
N TYR A 49 -16.29 -25.77 -1.16
CA TYR A 49 -17.24 -25.51 -0.08
C TYR A 49 -18.68 -25.31 -0.59
N GLY A 50 -18.92 -25.56 -1.89
CA GLY A 50 -20.27 -25.52 -2.49
C GLY A 50 -20.74 -24.12 -2.90
N PHE A 51 -19.86 -23.11 -2.93
CA PHE A 51 -20.21 -21.77 -3.39
C PHE A 51 -19.86 -21.61 -4.88
N TYR A 52 -20.80 -21.12 -5.66
CA TYR A 52 -20.61 -20.82 -7.08
C TYR A 52 -20.35 -19.33 -7.26
N ILE A 53 -19.18 -18.96 -7.80
CA ILE A 53 -18.78 -17.56 -8.02
C ILE A 53 -18.47 -17.36 -9.50
N ASP A 54 -19.06 -16.30 -10.07
CA ASP A 54 -18.73 -15.88 -11.44
C ASP A 54 -17.28 -15.41 -11.53
N PHE A 55 -16.54 -15.96 -12.50
CA PHE A 55 -15.12 -15.69 -12.68
C PHE A 55 -14.85 -14.22 -13.01
N TYR A 56 -15.61 -13.60 -13.90
CA TYR A 56 -15.34 -12.23 -14.35
C TYR A 56 -15.51 -11.22 -13.22
N THR A 57 -16.62 -11.36 -12.47
CA THR A 57 -16.89 -10.53 -11.30
C THR A 57 -15.81 -10.70 -10.23
N PHE A 58 -15.46 -11.95 -9.92
CA PHE A 58 -14.45 -12.24 -8.90
C PHE A 58 -13.06 -11.76 -9.29
N HIS A 59 -12.65 -11.98 -10.54
CA HIS A 59 -11.38 -11.49 -11.07
C HIS A 59 -11.25 -9.96 -10.99
N HIS A 60 -12.34 -9.24 -11.28
CA HIS A 60 -12.39 -7.80 -11.12
C HIS A 60 -12.12 -7.35 -9.67
N TYR A 61 -12.73 -8.01 -8.67
CA TYR A 61 -12.47 -7.73 -7.26
C TYR A 61 -11.05 -8.11 -6.83
N VAL A 62 -10.51 -9.23 -7.30
CA VAL A 62 -9.12 -9.64 -7.01
C VAL A 62 -8.14 -8.58 -7.51
N ARG A 63 -8.37 -8.03 -8.70
CA ARG A 63 -7.54 -6.95 -9.25
C ARG A 63 -7.61 -5.69 -8.38
N LYS A 64 -8.81 -5.26 -8.00
CA LYS A 64 -8.99 -4.09 -7.13
C LYS A 64 -8.36 -4.29 -5.74
N LEU A 65 -8.47 -5.50 -5.19
CA LEU A 65 -7.84 -5.84 -3.92
C LEU A 65 -6.30 -5.83 -4.02
N ALA A 66 -5.73 -6.23 -5.15
CA ALA A 66 -4.30 -6.15 -5.39
C ALA A 66 -3.81 -4.70 -5.37
N HIS A 67 -4.48 -3.77 -6.05
CA HIS A 67 -4.19 -2.33 -6.00
C HIS A 67 -4.31 -1.79 -4.57
N PHE A 68 -5.42 -2.08 -3.89
CA PHE A 68 -5.58 -1.71 -2.48
C PHE A 68 -4.41 -2.19 -1.62
N ALA A 69 -3.97 -3.44 -1.78
CA ALA A 69 -2.87 -4.01 -1.02
C ALA A 69 -1.50 -3.37 -1.34
N GLU A 70 -1.24 -3.08 -2.62
CA GLU A 70 -0.04 -2.35 -3.05
C GLU A 70 0.03 -0.97 -2.39
N PHE A 71 -1.05 -0.21 -2.43
CA PHE A 71 -1.09 1.11 -1.81
C PHE A 71 -1.14 1.05 -0.27
N ALA A 72 -1.69 -0.01 0.32
CA ALA A 72 -1.57 -0.25 1.77
C ALA A 72 -0.10 -0.46 2.19
N GLY A 73 0.65 -1.23 1.43
CA GLY A 73 2.10 -1.37 1.62
C GLY A 73 2.83 -0.03 1.53
N LEU A 74 2.49 0.81 0.55
CA LEU A 74 3.07 2.14 0.41
C LEU A 74 2.73 3.03 1.61
N GLY A 75 1.47 3.10 2.03
CA GLY A 75 1.02 3.89 3.18
C GLY A 75 1.72 3.48 4.47
N PHE A 76 1.92 2.18 4.67
CA PHE A 76 2.69 1.63 5.78
C PHE A 76 4.15 2.13 5.76
N LEU A 77 4.84 1.98 4.61
CA LEU A 77 6.24 2.37 4.45
C LEU A 77 6.45 3.88 4.60
N VAL A 78 5.57 4.70 4.00
CA VAL A 78 5.62 6.16 4.12
C VAL A 78 5.42 6.58 5.57
N THR A 79 4.44 6.02 6.27
CA THR A 79 4.18 6.33 7.69
C THR A 79 5.37 5.93 8.57
N MET A 80 5.97 4.77 8.33
CA MET A 80 7.18 4.34 9.02
C MET A 80 8.36 5.28 8.75
N ALA A 81 8.59 5.64 7.49
CA ALA A 81 9.66 6.56 7.11
C ALA A 81 9.49 7.94 7.74
N MET A 82 8.26 8.47 7.82
CA MET A 82 7.96 9.73 8.49
C MET A 82 8.23 9.70 10.00
N HIS A 83 8.05 8.55 10.65
CA HIS A 83 8.40 8.40 12.07
C HIS A 83 9.90 8.42 12.30
N ILE A 84 10.69 7.91 11.36
CA ILE A 84 12.16 7.84 11.44
C ILE A 84 12.79 9.15 10.98
N CYS A 85 12.39 9.66 9.82
CA CYS A 85 12.98 10.84 9.18
C CYS A 85 11.97 11.56 8.28
N PRO A 86 11.16 12.50 8.80
CA PRO A 86 10.19 13.22 7.99
C PRO A 86 10.90 14.10 6.95
N LEU A 87 10.36 14.16 5.71
CA LEU A 87 10.87 15.04 4.63
C LEU A 87 10.61 16.51 4.96
N PHE A 88 9.39 16.83 5.35
CA PHE A 88 8.98 18.17 5.78
C PHE A 88 8.74 18.18 7.29
N LYS A 89 8.80 19.36 7.90
CA LYS A 89 8.51 19.55 9.34
C LYS A 89 7.12 19.05 9.73
N SER A 90 6.12 19.21 8.85
CA SER A 90 4.76 18.71 9.04
C SER A 90 4.65 17.26 8.55
N ARG A 91 4.40 16.33 9.47
CA ARG A 91 4.10 14.93 9.13
C ARG A 91 2.81 14.80 8.35
N PHE A 92 1.82 15.63 8.68
CA PHE A 92 0.56 15.67 7.96
C PHE A 92 0.75 16.05 6.49
N LEU A 93 1.55 17.08 6.21
CA LEU A 93 1.84 17.49 4.84
C LEU A 93 2.57 16.39 4.05
N ASN A 94 3.53 15.69 4.67
CA ASN A 94 4.18 14.55 4.04
C ASN A 94 3.15 13.47 3.66
N PHE A 95 2.27 13.13 4.60
CA PHE A 95 1.29 12.07 4.40
C PHE A 95 0.31 12.41 3.28
N VAL A 96 -0.27 13.61 3.30
CA VAL A 96 -1.23 14.09 2.30
C VAL A 96 -0.59 14.17 0.91
N LEU A 97 0.67 14.61 0.83
CA LEU A 97 1.40 14.65 -0.44
C LEU A 97 1.46 13.27 -1.11
N PHE A 98 1.88 12.24 -0.37
CA PHE A 98 1.98 10.88 -0.92
C PHE A 98 0.60 10.27 -1.18
N LEU A 99 -0.39 10.52 -0.31
CA LEU A 99 -1.78 10.06 -0.46
C LEU A 99 -2.42 10.54 -1.76
N ILE A 100 -2.11 11.76 -2.19
CA ILE A 100 -2.72 12.35 -3.38
C ILE A 100 -1.83 12.14 -4.61
N ALA A 101 -0.53 12.43 -4.50
CA ALA A 101 0.35 12.47 -5.65
C ALA A 101 0.59 11.09 -6.27
N ILE A 102 0.80 10.06 -5.44
CA ILE A 102 1.18 8.75 -5.99
C ILE A 102 -0.01 8.05 -6.69
N PRO A 103 -1.23 7.97 -6.11
CA PRO A 103 -2.39 7.46 -6.84
C PRO A 103 -2.71 8.25 -8.12
N ALA A 104 -2.59 9.59 -8.08
CA ALA A 104 -2.84 10.42 -9.26
C ALA A 104 -1.84 10.17 -10.39
N ILE A 105 -0.55 10.00 -10.06
CA ILE A 105 0.49 9.67 -11.04
C ILE A 105 0.25 8.26 -11.58
N ASP A 106 -0.06 7.30 -10.72
CA ASP A 106 -0.34 5.93 -11.10
C ASP A 106 -1.50 5.83 -12.09
N GLU A 107 -2.61 6.49 -11.78
CA GLU A 107 -3.78 6.56 -12.65
C GLU A 107 -3.47 7.26 -13.98
N THR A 108 -2.64 8.32 -13.93
CA THR A 108 -2.18 9.00 -15.15
C THR A 108 -1.34 8.07 -16.02
N ILE A 109 -0.44 7.29 -15.44
CA ILE A 109 0.34 6.28 -16.17
C ILE A 109 -0.58 5.28 -16.85
N GLN A 110 -1.59 4.77 -16.13
CA GLN A 110 -2.53 3.78 -16.65
C GLN A 110 -3.35 4.28 -17.84
N GLN A 111 -3.63 5.58 -17.94
CA GLN A 111 -4.32 6.20 -19.09
C GLN A 111 -3.55 6.02 -20.42
N TYR A 112 -2.24 5.95 -20.36
CA TYR A 112 -1.37 5.81 -21.54
C TYR A 112 -1.00 4.35 -21.86
N VAL A 113 -1.54 3.39 -21.11
CA VAL A 113 -1.27 1.96 -21.33
C VAL A 113 -2.43 1.31 -22.06
N ASP A 114 -2.14 0.65 -23.17
CA ASP A 114 -3.13 -0.01 -24.00
C ASP A 114 -3.96 -1.04 -23.22
N GLY A 115 -5.29 -0.97 -23.43
CA GLY A 115 -6.27 -1.89 -22.82
C GLY A 115 -6.57 -1.62 -21.34
N ARG A 116 -6.02 -0.56 -20.74
CA ARG A 116 -6.42 -0.11 -19.39
C ARG A 116 -7.49 0.98 -19.49
N SER A 117 -8.55 0.86 -18.71
CA SER A 117 -9.54 1.91 -18.49
C SER A 117 -9.17 2.61 -17.18
N SER A 118 -8.76 3.86 -17.27
CA SER A 118 -8.59 4.73 -16.11
C SER A 118 -9.96 5.06 -15.53
N GLN A 119 -10.13 4.89 -14.23
CA GLN A 119 -11.36 5.22 -13.52
C GLN A 119 -11.01 5.98 -12.24
N TYR A 120 -11.63 7.13 -12.03
CA TYR A 120 -11.47 7.91 -10.77
C TYR A 120 -11.74 7.06 -9.51
N PHE A 121 -12.56 6.01 -9.61
CA PHE A 121 -12.80 5.07 -8.53
C PHE A 121 -11.55 4.27 -8.13
N ASP A 122 -10.63 4.03 -9.05
CA ASP A 122 -9.41 3.28 -8.75
C ASP A 122 -8.47 4.14 -7.89
N MET A 123 -8.39 5.47 -8.12
CA MET A 123 -7.73 6.41 -7.20
C MET A 123 -8.28 6.35 -5.76
N LEU A 124 -9.60 6.18 -5.60
CA LEU A 124 -10.20 6.08 -4.27
C LEU A 124 -9.82 4.76 -3.57
N ILE A 125 -9.71 3.67 -4.32
CA ILE A 125 -9.28 2.37 -3.81
C ILE A 125 -7.81 2.45 -3.37
N ASP A 126 -6.97 3.04 -4.20
CA ASP A 126 -5.55 3.24 -3.93
C ASP A 126 -5.33 4.15 -2.72
N GLY A 127 -6.04 5.29 -2.67
CA GLY A 127 -6.05 6.19 -1.52
C GLY A 127 -6.56 5.51 -0.25
N GLY A 128 -7.61 4.70 -0.35
CA GLY A 128 -8.14 3.89 0.74
C GLY A 128 -7.12 2.88 1.27
N GLY A 129 -6.43 2.19 0.36
CA GLY A 129 -5.31 1.29 0.70
C GLY A 129 -4.21 2.03 1.44
N PHE A 130 -3.78 3.18 0.91
CA PHE A 130 -2.74 4.01 1.52
C PHE A 130 -3.12 4.45 2.94
N LEU A 131 -4.34 4.92 3.14
CA LEU A 131 -4.86 5.30 4.47
C LEU A 131 -4.87 4.11 5.42
N PHE A 132 -5.35 2.95 4.96
CA PHE A 132 -5.39 1.72 5.76
C PHE A 132 -3.99 1.30 6.22
N GLY A 133 -3.03 1.21 5.29
CA GLY A 133 -1.65 0.84 5.62
C GLY A 133 -0.97 1.84 6.55
N GLY A 134 -1.22 3.15 6.34
CA GLY A 134 -0.75 4.20 7.23
C GLY A 134 -1.30 4.09 8.64
N LEU A 135 -2.60 3.79 8.77
CA LEU A 135 -3.25 3.56 10.07
C LEU A 135 -2.66 2.34 10.79
N VAL A 136 -2.49 1.23 10.08
CA VAL A 136 -1.89 0.00 10.63
C VAL A 136 -0.48 0.29 11.17
N CYS A 137 0.36 0.97 10.39
CA CYS A 137 1.70 1.35 10.83
C CYS A 137 1.65 2.27 12.07
N TYR A 138 0.77 3.26 12.08
CA TYR A 138 0.61 4.19 13.21
C TYR A 138 0.22 3.46 14.49
N VAL A 139 -0.76 2.56 14.42
CA VAL A 139 -1.21 1.74 15.58
C VAL A 139 -0.06 0.86 16.08
N LEU A 140 0.68 0.20 15.19
CA LEU A 140 1.84 -0.61 15.58
C LEU A 140 2.92 0.23 16.29
N VAL A 141 3.20 1.44 15.80
CA VAL A 141 4.15 2.35 16.45
C VAL A 141 3.68 2.74 17.86
N LEU A 142 2.38 2.97 18.06
CA LEU A 142 1.82 3.27 19.38
C LEU A 142 1.96 2.09 20.34
N ILE A 143 1.64 0.87 19.88
CA ILE A 143 1.76 -0.37 20.69
C ILE A 143 3.22 -0.58 21.10
N ILE A 144 4.16 -0.47 20.15
CA ILE A 144 5.59 -0.66 20.44
C ILE A 144 6.08 0.37 21.48
N LYS A 145 5.68 1.65 21.35
CA LYS A 145 6.03 2.69 22.32
C LYS A 145 5.48 2.40 23.72
N ASP A 146 4.23 1.94 23.83
CA ASP A 146 3.63 1.58 25.11
C ASP A 146 4.36 0.40 25.77
N LEU A 147 4.65 -0.66 25.00
CA LEU A 147 5.41 -1.82 25.49
C LEU A 147 6.80 -1.45 26.00
N LEU A 148 7.52 -0.62 25.25
CA LEU A 148 8.85 -0.14 25.64
C LEU A 148 8.76 0.73 26.91
N PHE A 149 7.75 1.58 27.03
CA PHE A 149 7.54 2.40 28.20
C PHE A 149 7.28 1.57 29.47
N ARG A 150 6.43 0.55 29.36
CA ARG A 150 6.11 -0.40 30.45
C ARG A 150 7.37 -1.16 30.91
N LYS A 151 8.16 -1.68 29.95
CA LYS A 151 9.40 -2.37 30.25
C LYS A 151 10.38 -1.49 31.02
N ASN A 152 10.63 -0.26 30.55
CA ASN A 152 11.54 0.69 31.21
C ASN A 152 11.05 1.10 32.62
N ARG A 153 9.74 1.06 32.87
CA ARG A 153 9.18 1.34 34.18
C ARG A 153 9.41 0.20 35.16
N GLN A 154 9.29 -1.04 34.71
CA GLN A 154 9.55 -2.23 35.53
C GLN A 154 11.03 -2.34 35.93
N GLU A 155 11.95 -2.06 35.01
CA GLU A 155 13.39 -2.06 35.28
C GLU A 155 13.84 -0.99 36.28
N LYS A 156 13.07 0.12 36.47
CA LYS A 156 13.37 1.16 37.45
C LYS A 156 12.78 0.87 38.85
N THR A 157 11.86 -0.09 38.95
CA THR A 157 11.19 -0.46 40.21
C THR A 157 11.68 -1.76 40.80
N ALA A 158 12.53 -2.50 40.08
CA ALA A 158 13.25 -3.70 40.52
C ALA A 158 14.66 -3.33 41.00
#